data_29bdb1cc0c488b3afab8d53eb532bd92
#
_entry.id   29bdb1cc0c488b3afab8d53eb532bd92
#
_cell.length_a   1.000
_cell.length_b   1.000
_cell.length_c   1.000
_cell.angle_alpha   90.00
_cell.angle_beta   90.00
_cell.angle_gamma   90.00
#
_symmetry.space_group_name_H-M   'P 1'
#
loop_
_entity.id
_entity.type
_entity.pdbx_description
1 polymer ?
#
loop_
_entity_poly.entity_id
_entity_poly.type
_entity_poly.pdbx_seq_one_letter_code
_entity_poly.pdbx_strand_id
1 'polypeptide(L)'
;TLKGFEKRIPYLQESNINYIHLMPLLTSPKNEGDGGYAVADFRNVQEELGTMEDLRKLAKKCHRNKISICLDFVMNHTSNQHEWAKKARAGEQEYQDRYFFFDNYDMPRLFEEKCPQVFPTTAPGNFTYLEDIHKFVMTTFYPYQWDLDYRNPIVFNEMVYNMLYLANQGVDIIRLDAVPYIWKQLGTNCRNLPQVHTLVRMMRMITEIVCPSVLLLGEVVMAPEKVVPYFGTIEKTECHMLYNVTTMATTWHTVATRDVSLLKHQLDILASLPKQYIFQNYLRCHDDIGWGLDYGFLRYQGIEEVAHKKYLNDFFTGKYPNSFSCGELYNDDESLGDARLCGTTASLCGIEYYDKQKDKDGIQSAIDLDLMLHGFLLSLSGIPVIYSGDEIAQYNDWEYKNDKYKQADSRYIHRGAFNWRKAGRRKIDNAIQAKVYQGISKMEKIRLQYDVFSTDANIYTLNTWNKSTVALVRETENEKFIGIYNFSEYEEMAWIDEQDGLYKELLTKQKDFKASGLKL
;
A
#
# COMPACT_ATOMS: atom_id res chain seq x y z
N THR A 1 14.94 -12.34 -10.48
CA THR A 1 15.12 -13.65 -9.85
C THR A 1 15.54 -13.50 -8.40
N LEU A 2 15.22 -14.47 -7.53
CA LEU A 2 15.62 -14.50 -6.13
C LEU A 2 17.14 -14.46 -5.96
N LYS A 3 17.87 -15.23 -6.76
CA LYS A 3 19.35 -15.19 -6.80
C LYS A 3 19.91 -13.84 -7.28
N GLY A 4 19.20 -13.18 -8.18
CA GLY A 4 19.55 -11.82 -8.63
C GLY A 4 19.35 -10.80 -7.52
N PHE A 5 18.24 -10.91 -6.80
CA PHE A 5 17.92 -10.05 -5.65
C PHE A 5 18.91 -10.22 -4.48
N GLU A 6 19.33 -11.46 -4.20
CA GLU A 6 20.33 -11.75 -3.18
C GLU A 6 21.63 -10.94 -3.36
N LYS A 7 22.02 -10.66 -4.61
CA LYS A 7 23.19 -9.82 -4.94
C LYS A 7 22.97 -8.32 -4.65
N ARG A 8 21.73 -7.92 -4.36
CA ARG A 8 21.35 -6.52 -4.11
C ARG A 8 21.24 -6.17 -2.62
N ILE A 9 21.42 -7.12 -1.73
CA ILE A 9 21.44 -6.88 -0.29
C ILE A 9 22.41 -5.75 0.11
N PRO A 10 23.63 -5.61 -0.45
CA PRO A 10 24.49 -4.47 -0.14
C PRO A 10 23.87 -3.10 -0.51
N TYR A 11 23.08 -3.04 -1.59
CA TYR A 11 22.33 -1.82 -1.93
C TYR A 11 21.26 -1.50 -0.90
N LEU A 12 20.52 -2.50 -0.42
CA LEU A 12 19.52 -2.31 0.62
C LEU A 12 20.15 -1.80 1.93
N GLN A 13 21.31 -2.34 2.30
CA GLN A 13 22.06 -1.89 3.48
C GLN A 13 22.57 -0.44 3.30
N GLU A 14 23.09 -0.08 2.11
CA GLU A 14 23.48 1.30 1.76
C GLU A 14 22.28 2.26 1.89
N SER A 15 21.08 1.78 1.55
CA SER A 15 19.81 2.51 1.61
C SER A 15 19.10 2.39 2.97
N ASN A 16 19.77 1.93 4.02
CA ASN A 16 19.22 1.75 5.39
C ASN A 16 17.95 0.89 5.47
N ILE A 17 17.70 0.02 4.50
CA ILE A 17 16.52 -0.83 4.44
C ILE A 17 16.71 -2.05 5.35
N ASN A 18 15.80 -2.25 6.28
CA ASN A 18 15.77 -3.38 7.23
C ASN A 18 14.49 -4.23 7.13
N TYR A 19 13.61 -3.91 6.19
CA TYR A 19 12.37 -4.61 5.90
C TYR A 19 12.11 -4.58 4.40
N ILE A 20 11.79 -5.72 3.80
CA ILE A 20 11.42 -5.82 2.39
C ILE A 20 10.07 -6.51 2.25
N HIS A 21 9.22 -5.95 1.42
CA HIS A 21 7.99 -6.58 0.96
C HIS A 21 8.20 -7.04 -0.48
N LEU A 22 8.26 -8.34 -0.68
CA LEU A 22 8.35 -8.94 -2.02
C LEU A 22 6.94 -9.10 -2.58
N MET A 23 6.71 -8.58 -3.78
CA MET A 23 5.49 -8.82 -4.55
C MET A 23 5.24 -10.33 -4.70
N PRO A 24 3.98 -10.76 -4.99
CA PRO A 24 3.68 -12.18 -5.10
C PRO A 24 4.66 -12.90 -6.01
N LEU A 25 5.28 -13.94 -5.47
CA LEU A 25 6.32 -14.71 -6.16
C LEU A 25 5.96 -16.19 -6.32
N LEU A 26 4.77 -16.57 -5.86
CA LEU A 26 4.26 -17.93 -6.01
C LEU A 26 3.80 -18.19 -7.45
N THR A 27 3.69 -19.47 -7.80
CA THR A 27 3.31 -19.87 -9.16
C THR A 27 1.97 -19.27 -9.58
N SER A 28 1.97 -18.54 -10.68
CA SER A 28 0.78 -17.97 -11.30
C SER A 28 0.88 -18.02 -12.83
N PRO A 29 -0.25 -18.00 -13.57
CA PRO A 29 -0.23 -17.98 -15.03
C PRO A 29 0.38 -16.68 -15.57
N LYS A 30 1.10 -16.76 -16.71
CA LYS A 30 1.71 -15.57 -17.33
C LYS A 30 0.70 -14.58 -17.87
N ASN A 31 -0.41 -15.05 -18.40
CA ASN A 31 -1.40 -14.23 -19.12
C ASN A 31 -2.57 -13.78 -18.24
N GLU A 32 -2.89 -14.55 -17.22
CA GLU A 32 -4.01 -14.34 -16.30
C GLU A 32 -3.50 -14.45 -14.86
N GLY A 33 -2.40 -13.77 -14.59
CA GLY A 33 -1.70 -13.86 -13.30
C GLY A 33 -1.97 -12.70 -12.37
N ASP A 34 -2.52 -11.58 -12.86
CA ASP A 34 -2.73 -10.35 -12.08
C ASP A 34 -1.49 -9.95 -11.27
N GLY A 35 -0.32 -9.93 -11.91
CA GLY A 35 0.94 -9.61 -11.22
C GLY A 35 1.39 -10.64 -10.16
N GLY A 36 0.84 -11.86 -10.18
CA GLY A 36 1.11 -12.92 -9.23
C GLY A 36 -0.04 -13.19 -8.25
N TYR A 37 -1.11 -12.38 -8.26
CA TYR A 37 -2.25 -12.54 -7.35
C TYR A 37 -3.23 -13.64 -7.77
N ALA A 38 -3.17 -14.16 -8.99
CA ALA A 38 -3.89 -15.37 -9.37
C ALA A 38 -3.02 -16.61 -9.09
N VAL A 39 -2.96 -17.03 -7.81
CA VAL A 39 -2.07 -18.11 -7.37
C VAL A 39 -2.55 -19.47 -7.86
N ALA A 40 -1.71 -20.17 -8.60
CA ALA A 40 -1.95 -21.53 -9.08
C ALA A 40 -1.29 -22.61 -8.20
N ASP A 41 -0.28 -22.25 -7.42
CA ASP A 41 0.38 -23.14 -6.46
C ASP A 41 0.99 -22.33 -5.31
N PHE A 42 0.53 -22.55 -4.08
CA PHE A 42 1.00 -21.86 -2.88
C PHE A 42 2.33 -22.38 -2.32
N ARG A 43 2.86 -23.47 -2.84
CA ARG A 43 4.06 -24.15 -2.31
C ARG A 43 5.24 -24.11 -3.25
N ASN A 44 5.09 -23.51 -4.42
CA ASN A 44 6.14 -23.32 -5.39
C ASN A 44 6.30 -21.86 -5.78
N VAL A 45 7.54 -21.44 -5.95
CA VAL A 45 7.90 -20.14 -6.50
C VAL A 45 7.73 -20.20 -8.03
N GLN A 46 7.34 -19.09 -8.63
CA GLN A 46 7.31 -18.91 -10.09
C GLN A 46 8.65 -19.30 -10.70
N GLU A 47 8.65 -20.18 -11.70
CA GLU A 47 9.86 -20.81 -12.27
C GLU A 47 10.91 -19.77 -12.69
N GLU A 48 10.49 -18.68 -13.31
CA GLU A 48 11.38 -17.61 -13.77
C GLU A 48 12.04 -16.84 -12.61
N LEU A 49 11.46 -16.86 -11.41
CA LEU A 49 12.01 -16.19 -10.24
C LEU A 49 12.99 -17.07 -9.48
N GLY A 50 12.78 -18.38 -9.49
CA GLY A 50 13.63 -19.34 -8.79
C GLY A 50 12.84 -20.49 -8.16
N THR A 51 13.34 -21.01 -7.06
CA THR A 51 12.74 -22.14 -6.33
C THR A 51 12.41 -21.76 -4.89
N MET A 52 11.62 -22.58 -4.20
CA MET A 52 11.35 -22.43 -2.77
C MET A 52 12.64 -22.51 -1.93
N GLU A 53 13.60 -23.31 -2.36
CA GLU A 53 14.92 -23.37 -1.71
C GLU A 53 15.72 -22.06 -1.92
N ASP A 54 15.59 -21.40 -3.07
CA ASP A 54 16.19 -20.08 -3.30
C ASP A 54 15.54 -19.01 -2.39
N LEU A 55 14.23 -19.08 -2.16
CA LEU A 55 13.55 -18.21 -1.20
C LEU A 55 14.08 -18.43 0.22
N ARG A 56 14.20 -19.68 0.65
CA ARG A 56 14.75 -20.02 1.98
C ARG A 56 16.19 -19.52 2.16
N LYS A 57 17.03 -19.63 1.12
CA LYS A 57 18.40 -19.10 1.14
C LYS A 57 18.40 -17.57 1.22
N LEU A 58 17.55 -16.91 0.44
CA LEU A 58 17.38 -15.46 0.49
C LEU A 58 16.96 -15.01 1.89
N ALA A 59 15.94 -15.65 2.49
CA ALA A 59 15.47 -15.33 3.83
C ALA A 59 16.62 -15.43 4.86
N LYS A 60 17.35 -16.55 4.90
CA LYS A 60 18.52 -16.71 5.78
C LYS A 60 19.58 -15.61 5.56
N LYS A 61 19.80 -15.18 4.33
CA LYS A 61 20.76 -14.12 4.04
C LYS A 61 20.25 -12.76 4.48
N CYS A 62 18.97 -12.46 4.27
CA CYS A 62 18.32 -11.25 4.76
C CYS A 62 18.43 -11.16 6.29
N HIS A 63 18.08 -12.21 7.02
CA HIS A 63 18.17 -12.26 8.48
C HIS A 63 19.61 -12.01 9.00
N ARG A 64 20.63 -12.60 8.35
CA ARG A 64 22.04 -12.33 8.69
C ARG A 64 22.41 -10.85 8.51
N ASN A 65 21.70 -10.13 7.66
CA ASN A 65 21.89 -8.70 7.39
C ASN A 65 20.83 -7.83 8.10
N LYS A 66 20.08 -8.39 9.06
CA LYS A 66 19.02 -7.70 9.83
C LYS A 66 17.91 -7.13 8.94
N ILE A 67 17.54 -7.85 7.89
CA ILE A 67 16.46 -7.50 6.98
C ILE A 67 15.35 -8.53 7.14
N SER A 68 14.14 -8.08 7.50
CA SER A 68 12.94 -8.89 7.57
C SER A 68 12.26 -8.98 6.21
N ILE A 69 11.56 -10.11 5.97
CA ILE A 69 10.87 -10.39 4.71
C ILE A 69 9.37 -10.47 4.92
N CYS A 70 8.63 -9.71 4.12
CA CYS A 70 7.19 -9.83 3.96
C CYS A 70 6.85 -10.49 2.62
N LEU A 71 5.89 -11.42 2.63
CA LEU A 71 5.30 -12.01 1.43
C LEU A 71 3.79 -11.87 1.45
N ASP A 72 3.21 -11.73 0.24
CA ASP A 72 1.78 -11.80 0.03
C ASP A 72 1.25 -13.22 0.20
N PHE A 73 0.08 -13.32 0.82
CA PHE A 73 -0.72 -14.52 0.92
C PHE A 73 -2.13 -14.23 0.45
N VAL A 74 -2.44 -14.65 -0.78
CA VAL A 74 -3.74 -14.48 -1.40
C VAL A 74 -4.68 -15.53 -0.82
N MET A 75 -5.66 -15.10 -0.02
CA MET A 75 -6.55 -16.00 0.68
C MET A 75 -8.00 -15.96 0.18
N ASN A 76 -8.40 -14.92 -0.55
CA ASN A 76 -9.78 -14.81 -1.03
C ASN A 76 -10.11 -15.76 -2.18
N HIS A 77 -9.14 -16.06 -3.04
CA HIS A 77 -9.34 -16.80 -4.29
C HIS A 77 -8.10 -17.59 -4.69
N THR A 78 -8.27 -18.49 -5.66
CA THR A 78 -7.16 -19.10 -6.40
C THR A 78 -7.26 -18.77 -7.87
N SER A 79 -6.18 -19.00 -8.63
CA SER A 79 -6.26 -19.04 -10.09
C SER A 79 -7.18 -20.19 -10.55
N ASN A 80 -7.85 -20.01 -11.69
CA ASN A 80 -8.54 -21.09 -12.41
C ASN A 80 -7.58 -22.22 -12.86
N GLN A 81 -6.27 -21.98 -12.77
CA GLN A 81 -5.21 -22.98 -13.04
C GLN A 81 -4.71 -23.69 -11.78
N HIS A 82 -5.22 -23.35 -10.60
CA HIS A 82 -4.94 -24.09 -9.37
C HIS A 82 -5.43 -25.54 -9.45
N GLU A 83 -4.75 -26.46 -8.79
CA GLU A 83 -5.13 -27.88 -8.80
C GLU A 83 -6.60 -28.10 -8.39
N TRP A 84 -7.05 -27.38 -7.36
CA TRP A 84 -8.44 -27.46 -6.90
C TRP A 84 -9.42 -26.99 -7.97
N ALA A 85 -9.11 -25.90 -8.65
CA ALA A 85 -9.96 -25.36 -9.72
C ALA A 85 -10.04 -26.31 -10.91
N LYS A 86 -8.93 -26.96 -11.29
CA LYS A 86 -8.90 -27.98 -12.35
C LYS A 86 -9.73 -29.20 -12.01
N LYS A 87 -9.65 -29.71 -10.77
CA LYS A 87 -10.45 -30.84 -10.30
C LYS A 87 -11.94 -30.49 -10.19
N ALA A 88 -12.25 -29.28 -9.67
CA ALA A 88 -13.62 -28.77 -9.64
C ALA A 88 -14.22 -28.69 -11.05
N ARG A 89 -13.44 -28.21 -12.02
CA ARG A 89 -13.83 -28.16 -13.43
C ARG A 89 -13.99 -29.54 -14.08
N ALA A 90 -13.24 -30.54 -13.61
CA ALA A 90 -13.37 -31.92 -14.01
C ALA A 90 -14.61 -32.63 -13.40
N GLY A 91 -15.38 -31.93 -12.54
CA GLY A 91 -16.62 -32.45 -11.94
C GLY A 91 -16.42 -33.14 -10.58
N GLU A 92 -15.23 -33.06 -9.96
CA GLU A 92 -14.98 -33.59 -8.63
C GLU A 92 -15.70 -32.75 -7.57
N GLN A 93 -16.77 -33.27 -6.98
CA GLN A 93 -17.65 -32.54 -6.06
C GLN A 93 -16.92 -31.99 -4.84
N GLU A 94 -15.99 -32.73 -4.26
CA GLU A 94 -15.17 -32.28 -3.12
C GLU A 94 -14.44 -30.95 -3.44
N TYR A 95 -13.99 -30.75 -4.68
CA TYR A 95 -13.31 -29.56 -5.12
C TYR A 95 -14.27 -28.46 -5.58
N GLN A 96 -15.45 -28.84 -6.12
CA GLN A 96 -16.50 -27.83 -6.37
C GLN A 96 -16.98 -27.20 -5.07
N ASP A 97 -17.09 -27.95 -3.98
CA ASP A 97 -17.50 -27.49 -2.66
C ASP A 97 -16.46 -26.53 -2.00
N ARG A 98 -15.31 -26.35 -2.60
CA ARG A 98 -14.29 -25.36 -2.17
C ARG A 98 -14.51 -23.96 -2.75
N TYR A 99 -15.42 -23.83 -3.72
CA TYR A 99 -15.76 -22.60 -4.45
C TYR A 99 -17.27 -22.37 -4.45
N PHE A 100 -17.69 -21.22 -4.95
CA PHE A 100 -19.12 -20.91 -5.12
C PHE A 100 -19.55 -21.23 -6.55
N PHE A 101 -19.99 -22.48 -6.79
CA PHE A 101 -20.55 -22.93 -8.06
C PHE A 101 -22.07 -22.91 -8.07
N PHE A 102 -22.67 -22.53 -9.20
CA PHE A 102 -24.12 -22.50 -9.43
C PHE A 102 -24.46 -23.05 -10.82
N ASP A 103 -25.55 -23.84 -10.92
CA ASP A 103 -25.97 -24.42 -12.17
C ASP A 103 -26.69 -23.43 -13.10
N ASN A 104 -27.20 -22.33 -12.57
CA ASN A 104 -27.90 -21.29 -13.31
C ASN A 104 -27.62 -19.92 -12.70
N TYR A 105 -28.14 -18.85 -13.34
CA TYR A 105 -27.90 -17.46 -12.92
C TYR A 105 -28.84 -16.95 -11.82
N ASP A 106 -29.76 -17.78 -11.28
CA ASP A 106 -30.73 -17.33 -10.29
C ASP A 106 -30.03 -16.87 -8.97
N MET A 107 -29.17 -17.72 -8.43
CA MET A 107 -28.40 -17.39 -7.23
C MET A 107 -27.33 -16.30 -7.47
N PRO A 108 -26.52 -16.36 -8.54
CA PRO A 108 -25.65 -15.25 -8.93
C PRO A 108 -26.35 -13.89 -8.96
N ARG A 109 -27.49 -13.78 -9.63
CA ARG A 109 -28.28 -12.55 -9.71
C ARG A 109 -28.68 -12.02 -8.32
N LEU A 110 -29.10 -12.90 -7.40
CA LEU A 110 -29.47 -12.51 -6.03
C LEU A 110 -28.26 -12.00 -5.22
N PHE A 111 -27.06 -12.53 -5.45
CA PHE A 111 -25.84 -11.99 -4.87
C PHE A 111 -25.54 -10.59 -5.42
N GLU A 112 -25.62 -10.41 -6.74
CA GLU A 112 -25.28 -9.16 -7.42
C GLU A 112 -26.23 -7.99 -7.08
N GLU A 113 -27.46 -8.27 -6.60
CA GLU A 113 -28.37 -7.24 -6.09
C GLU A 113 -27.76 -6.40 -4.95
N LYS A 114 -26.82 -6.95 -4.16
CA LYS A 114 -26.23 -6.28 -3.01
C LYS A 114 -24.70 -6.30 -2.97
N CYS A 115 -24.08 -7.17 -3.78
CA CYS A 115 -22.64 -7.33 -3.83
C CYS A 115 -22.06 -6.35 -4.86
N PRO A 116 -21.42 -5.24 -4.45
CA PRO A 116 -20.87 -4.28 -5.43
C PRO A 116 -19.66 -4.87 -6.14
N GLN A 117 -19.53 -4.54 -7.42
CA GLN A 117 -18.38 -4.92 -8.23
C GLN A 117 -17.12 -4.20 -7.75
N VAL A 118 -15.97 -4.85 -7.85
CA VAL A 118 -14.67 -4.27 -7.48
C VAL A 118 -14.08 -3.49 -8.66
N PHE A 119 -14.18 -4.05 -9.86
CA PHE A 119 -13.66 -3.49 -11.10
C PHE A 119 -14.75 -3.41 -12.18
N PRO A 120 -15.74 -2.50 -12.03
CA PRO A 120 -16.92 -2.47 -12.90
C PRO A 120 -16.60 -2.22 -14.39
N THR A 121 -15.48 -1.57 -14.70
CA THR A 121 -15.07 -1.29 -16.08
C THR A 121 -14.07 -2.30 -16.62
N THR A 122 -13.17 -2.83 -15.79
CA THR A 122 -12.06 -3.71 -16.21
C THR A 122 -12.44 -5.18 -16.14
N ALA A 123 -13.23 -5.58 -15.14
CA ALA A 123 -13.70 -6.95 -14.91
C ALA A 123 -15.16 -6.90 -14.39
N PRO A 124 -16.14 -6.59 -15.25
CA PRO A 124 -17.54 -6.44 -14.83
C PRO A 124 -18.16 -7.77 -14.38
N GLY A 125 -19.05 -7.69 -13.39
CA GLY A 125 -19.73 -8.82 -12.78
C GLY A 125 -19.00 -9.40 -11.57
N ASN A 126 -19.71 -10.26 -10.83
CA ASN A 126 -19.14 -11.01 -9.69
C ASN A 126 -19.17 -12.51 -9.94
N PHE A 127 -19.58 -12.94 -11.14
CA PHE A 127 -19.69 -14.34 -11.53
C PHE A 127 -19.23 -14.54 -12.97
N THR A 128 -18.54 -15.65 -13.20
CA THR A 128 -18.07 -16.06 -14.52
C THR A 128 -18.78 -17.35 -14.94
N TYR A 129 -19.36 -17.36 -16.15
CA TYR A 129 -19.93 -18.56 -16.74
C TYR A 129 -18.83 -19.40 -17.38
N LEU A 130 -18.82 -20.69 -17.03
CA LEU A 130 -17.90 -21.69 -17.57
C LEU A 130 -18.64 -22.54 -18.59
N GLU A 131 -18.41 -22.25 -19.87
CA GLU A 131 -19.14 -22.88 -21.00
C GLU A 131 -18.95 -24.40 -21.05
N ASP A 132 -17.76 -24.88 -20.70
CA ASP A 132 -17.38 -26.29 -20.78
C ASP A 132 -18.09 -27.19 -19.76
N ILE A 133 -18.49 -26.64 -18.61
CA ILE A 133 -19.21 -27.38 -17.55
C ILE A 133 -20.59 -26.82 -17.27
N HIS A 134 -21.04 -25.83 -18.02
CA HIS A 134 -22.36 -25.18 -17.90
C HIS A 134 -22.70 -24.69 -16.48
N LYS A 135 -21.70 -24.10 -15.76
CA LYS A 135 -21.86 -23.57 -14.40
C LYS A 135 -21.35 -22.14 -14.30
N PHE A 136 -21.90 -21.41 -13.33
CA PHE A 136 -21.34 -20.14 -12.88
C PHE A 136 -20.43 -20.36 -11.68
N VAL A 137 -19.31 -19.61 -11.63
CA VAL A 137 -18.42 -19.57 -10.45
C VAL A 137 -18.26 -18.14 -9.99
N MET A 138 -18.20 -17.92 -8.68
CA MET A 138 -18.00 -16.58 -8.13
C MET A 138 -16.58 -16.07 -8.39
N THR A 139 -16.47 -14.83 -8.87
CA THR A 139 -15.24 -14.19 -9.27
C THR A 139 -15.29 -12.70 -8.87
N THR A 140 -15.01 -12.41 -7.60
CA THR A 140 -15.11 -11.03 -7.05
C THR A 140 -14.16 -10.06 -7.75
N PHE A 141 -12.99 -10.52 -8.22
CA PHE A 141 -11.98 -9.70 -8.87
C PHE A 141 -11.95 -9.94 -10.38
N TYR A 142 -11.15 -10.90 -10.84
CA TYR A 142 -11.05 -11.21 -12.27
C TYR A 142 -11.69 -12.56 -12.61
N PRO A 143 -12.17 -12.79 -13.84
CA PRO A 143 -12.81 -14.04 -14.28
C PRO A 143 -11.96 -15.30 -14.05
N TYR A 144 -10.65 -15.16 -14.00
CA TYR A 144 -9.71 -16.26 -13.76
C TYR A 144 -9.33 -16.44 -12.27
N GLN A 145 -9.90 -15.63 -11.36
CA GLN A 145 -9.70 -15.70 -9.90
C GLN A 145 -10.98 -16.20 -9.25
N TRP A 146 -11.02 -17.48 -8.88
CA TRP A 146 -12.20 -18.14 -8.34
C TRP A 146 -12.25 -18.03 -6.83
N ASP A 147 -13.33 -17.48 -6.31
CA ASP A 147 -13.50 -17.19 -4.89
C ASP A 147 -13.66 -18.46 -4.06
N LEU A 148 -12.89 -18.57 -2.98
CA LEU A 148 -12.90 -19.68 -2.05
C LEU A 148 -14.08 -19.61 -1.08
N ASP A 149 -14.71 -20.74 -0.80
CA ASP A 149 -15.82 -20.87 0.14
C ASP A 149 -15.31 -21.27 1.54
N TYR A 150 -15.08 -20.29 2.39
CA TYR A 150 -14.65 -20.51 3.78
C TYR A 150 -15.75 -21.06 4.71
N ARG A 151 -16.98 -21.27 4.24
CA ARG A 151 -17.98 -22.07 4.96
C ARG A 151 -17.59 -23.54 5.01
N ASN A 152 -16.78 -23.98 4.04
CA ASN A 152 -16.15 -25.29 4.05
C ASN A 152 -14.87 -25.26 4.91
N PRO A 153 -14.84 -25.97 6.07
CA PRO A 153 -13.69 -25.94 6.96
C PRO A 153 -12.40 -26.51 6.34
N ILE A 154 -12.52 -27.35 5.32
CA ILE A 154 -11.37 -27.89 4.58
C ILE A 154 -10.61 -26.73 3.92
N VAL A 155 -11.31 -25.75 3.34
CA VAL A 155 -10.69 -24.56 2.73
C VAL A 155 -9.87 -23.79 3.76
N PHE A 156 -10.44 -23.52 4.93
CA PHE A 156 -9.70 -22.82 5.99
C PHE A 156 -8.45 -23.61 6.43
N ASN A 157 -8.58 -24.90 6.69
CA ASN A 157 -7.47 -25.74 7.14
C ASN A 157 -6.33 -25.79 6.12
N GLU A 158 -6.64 -25.99 4.85
CA GLU A 158 -5.65 -26.07 3.77
C GLU A 158 -4.98 -24.69 3.53
N MET A 159 -5.74 -23.61 3.59
CA MET A 159 -5.18 -22.26 3.42
C MET A 159 -4.29 -21.89 4.60
N VAL A 160 -4.68 -22.18 5.82
CA VAL A 160 -3.82 -22.00 7.01
C VAL A 160 -2.54 -22.85 6.90
N TYR A 161 -2.65 -24.10 6.44
CA TYR A 161 -1.48 -24.94 6.20
C TYR A 161 -0.52 -24.32 5.16
N ASN A 162 -1.04 -23.74 4.08
CA ASN A 162 -0.23 -23.01 3.09
C ASN A 162 0.43 -21.78 3.70
N MET A 163 -0.29 -21.01 4.54
CA MET A 163 0.26 -19.86 5.27
C MET A 163 1.43 -20.27 6.18
N LEU A 164 1.25 -21.33 6.98
CA LEU A 164 2.30 -21.85 7.85
C LEU A 164 3.47 -22.45 7.06
N TYR A 165 3.21 -23.00 5.88
CA TYR A 165 4.28 -23.48 5.00
C TYR A 165 5.19 -22.32 4.56
N LEU A 166 4.62 -21.16 4.20
CA LEU A 166 5.40 -19.95 3.86
C LEU A 166 6.17 -19.42 5.08
N ALA A 167 5.54 -19.37 6.25
CA ALA A 167 6.22 -19.00 7.50
C ALA A 167 7.46 -19.88 7.75
N ASN A 168 7.35 -21.19 7.51
CA ASN A 168 8.47 -22.14 7.65
C ASN A 168 9.59 -21.97 6.61
N GLN A 169 9.38 -21.17 5.55
CA GLN A 169 10.45 -20.81 4.62
C GLN A 169 11.33 -19.65 5.14
N GLY A 170 11.00 -19.05 6.27
CA GLY A 170 11.70 -17.92 6.88
C GLY A 170 11.07 -16.56 6.51
N VAL A 171 9.78 -16.55 6.23
CA VAL A 171 9.00 -15.32 6.06
C VAL A 171 8.66 -14.76 7.44
N ASP A 172 8.93 -13.48 7.68
CA ASP A 172 8.72 -12.81 8.97
C ASP A 172 7.33 -12.17 9.05
N ILE A 173 6.82 -11.69 7.92
CA ILE A 173 5.53 -11.02 7.84
C ILE A 173 4.73 -11.62 6.69
N ILE A 174 3.50 -12.01 6.97
CA ILE A 174 2.56 -12.49 5.96
C ILE A 174 1.51 -11.41 5.72
N ARG A 175 1.48 -10.86 4.50
CA ARG A 175 0.45 -9.94 4.08
C ARG A 175 -0.77 -10.73 3.63
N LEU A 176 -1.85 -10.60 4.38
CA LEU A 176 -3.15 -11.18 4.03
C LEU A 176 -3.82 -10.27 2.99
N ASP A 177 -3.91 -10.78 1.77
CA ASP A 177 -4.50 -10.08 0.63
C ASP A 177 -6.03 -10.08 0.69
N ALA A 178 -6.66 -8.97 0.30
CA ALA A 178 -8.10 -8.82 0.13
C ALA A 178 -8.93 -9.33 1.33
N VAL A 179 -8.46 -9.13 2.55
CA VAL A 179 -9.06 -9.66 3.79
C VAL A 179 -10.55 -9.40 3.91
N PRO A 180 -11.10 -8.20 3.61
CA PRO A 180 -12.53 -7.90 3.77
C PRO A 180 -13.46 -8.80 2.96
N TYR A 181 -12.96 -9.48 1.94
CA TYR A 181 -13.74 -10.22 0.94
C TYR A 181 -13.85 -11.72 1.20
N ILE A 182 -13.11 -12.29 2.17
CA ILE A 182 -12.96 -13.75 2.33
C ILE A 182 -14.24 -14.51 2.72
N TRP A 183 -15.27 -13.81 3.21
CA TRP A 183 -16.55 -14.43 3.54
C TRP A 183 -17.68 -13.91 2.65
N LYS A 184 -18.44 -14.83 2.06
CA LYS A 184 -19.57 -14.52 1.18
C LYS A 184 -20.87 -14.97 1.82
N GLN A 185 -21.87 -14.08 1.82
CA GLN A 185 -23.19 -14.39 2.34
C GLN A 185 -24.27 -13.71 1.51
N LEU A 186 -25.22 -14.49 1.03
CA LEU A 186 -26.36 -14.00 0.27
C LEU A 186 -27.13 -12.92 1.05
N GLY A 187 -27.56 -11.88 0.33
CA GLY A 187 -28.30 -10.76 0.92
C GLY A 187 -27.44 -9.71 1.64
N THR A 188 -26.11 -9.86 1.60
CA THR A 188 -25.13 -8.90 2.10
C THR A 188 -24.28 -8.33 0.97
N ASN A 189 -23.44 -7.34 1.28
CA ASN A 189 -22.47 -6.82 0.32
C ASN A 189 -21.19 -7.68 0.19
N CYS A 190 -21.12 -8.83 0.87
CA CYS A 190 -19.97 -9.75 0.91
C CYS A 190 -18.64 -9.09 1.30
N ARG A 191 -18.69 -8.03 2.12
CA ARG A 191 -17.51 -7.29 2.59
C ARG A 191 -17.61 -6.99 4.09
N ASN A 192 -16.51 -7.09 4.81
CA ASN A 192 -16.41 -6.77 6.25
C ASN A 192 -17.43 -7.50 7.15
N LEU A 193 -17.79 -8.72 6.80
CA LEU A 193 -18.76 -9.50 7.57
C LEU A 193 -18.12 -9.99 8.89
N PRO A 194 -18.92 -10.21 9.97
CA PRO A 194 -18.40 -10.67 11.26
C PRO A 194 -17.56 -11.95 11.18
N GLN A 195 -17.87 -12.82 10.22
CA GLN A 195 -17.14 -14.06 9.99
C GLN A 195 -15.71 -13.81 9.47
N VAL A 196 -15.49 -12.74 8.70
CA VAL A 196 -14.14 -12.32 8.28
C VAL A 196 -13.26 -12.10 9.50
N HIS A 197 -13.75 -11.31 10.47
CA HIS A 197 -13.05 -11.04 11.72
C HIS A 197 -12.78 -12.33 12.53
N THR A 198 -13.73 -13.28 12.52
CA THR A 198 -13.53 -14.58 13.18
C THR A 198 -12.41 -15.37 12.53
N LEU A 199 -12.36 -15.45 11.19
CA LEU A 199 -11.32 -16.17 10.46
C LEU A 199 -9.94 -15.54 10.70
N VAL A 200 -9.83 -14.20 10.64
CA VAL A 200 -8.58 -13.48 10.91
C VAL A 200 -8.10 -13.72 12.34
N ARG A 201 -9.00 -13.70 13.31
CA ARG A 201 -8.69 -14.04 14.73
C ARG A 201 -8.14 -15.46 14.87
N MET A 202 -8.78 -16.44 14.22
CA MET A 202 -8.31 -17.82 14.23
C MET A 202 -6.90 -17.92 13.61
N MET A 203 -6.64 -17.26 12.47
CA MET A 203 -5.30 -17.20 11.87
C MET A 203 -4.30 -16.56 12.83
N ARG A 204 -4.65 -15.47 13.49
CA ARG A 204 -3.80 -14.81 14.48
C ARG A 204 -3.45 -15.75 15.63
N MET A 205 -4.43 -16.42 16.24
CA MET A 205 -4.21 -17.36 17.33
C MET A 205 -3.31 -18.54 16.91
N ILE A 206 -3.55 -19.09 15.72
CA ILE A 206 -2.72 -20.18 15.17
C ILE A 206 -1.28 -19.70 14.97
N THR A 207 -1.10 -18.51 14.41
CA THR A 207 0.23 -17.93 14.19
C THR A 207 0.96 -17.73 15.52
N GLU A 208 0.31 -17.20 16.54
CA GLU A 208 0.90 -16.99 17.87
C GLU A 208 1.32 -18.31 18.56
N ILE A 209 0.59 -19.39 18.32
CA ILE A 209 0.90 -20.71 18.90
C ILE A 209 2.02 -21.42 18.12
N VAL A 210 1.96 -21.39 16.78
CA VAL A 210 2.81 -22.24 15.93
C VAL A 210 4.09 -21.52 15.48
N CYS A 211 4.01 -20.22 15.20
CA CYS A 211 5.12 -19.40 14.70
C CYS A 211 5.07 -17.97 15.27
N PRO A 212 5.28 -17.79 16.59
CA PRO A 212 5.06 -16.53 17.31
C PRO A 212 5.94 -15.36 16.84
N SER A 213 6.97 -15.63 16.03
CA SER A 213 7.82 -14.60 15.42
C SER A 213 7.25 -14.06 14.09
N VAL A 214 6.17 -14.63 13.58
CA VAL A 214 5.57 -14.21 12.32
C VAL A 214 4.41 -13.24 12.57
N LEU A 215 4.43 -12.11 11.86
CA LEU A 215 3.40 -11.08 11.97
C LEU A 215 2.41 -11.20 10.81
N LEU A 216 1.14 -10.85 11.06
CA LEU A 216 0.10 -10.73 10.04
C LEU A 216 -0.12 -9.26 9.71
N LEU A 217 0.05 -8.91 8.44
CA LEU A 217 -0.26 -7.60 7.87
C LEU A 217 -1.55 -7.72 7.05
N GLY A 218 -2.63 -7.07 7.46
CA GLY A 218 -3.90 -7.10 6.74
C GLY A 218 -3.99 -6.01 5.67
N GLU A 219 -4.39 -6.38 4.46
CA GLU A 219 -4.80 -5.42 3.45
C GLU A 219 -6.30 -5.15 3.57
N VAL A 220 -6.63 -3.93 3.98
CA VAL A 220 -8.00 -3.45 4.15
C VAL A 220 -8.11 -2.07 3.50
N VAL A 221 -8.52 -2.04 2.23
CA VAL A 221 -8.68 -0.79 1.45
C VAL A 221 -10.14 -0.35 1.56
N MET A 222 -10.44 0.39 2.62
CA MET A 222 -11.81 0.82 2.96
C MET A 222 -11.81 2.18 3.65
N ALA A 223 -13.01 2.72 3.90
CA ALA A 223 -13.17 3.92 4.69
C ALA A 223 -12.56 3.75 6.11
N PRO A 224 -12.05 4.83 6.71
CA PRO A 224 -11.22 4.77 7.93
C PRO A 224 -11.85 3.98 9.07
N GLU A 225 -13.15 4.18 9.29
CA GLU A 225 -13.90 3.52 10.36
C GLU A 225 -14.02 2.00 10.19
N LYS A 226 -13.75 1.48 8.99
CA LYS A 226 -13.79 0.04 8.66
C LYS A 226 -12.42 -0.62 8.70
N VAL A 227 -11.34 0.14 8.68
CA VAL A 227 -9.97 -0.36 8.74
C VAL A 227 -9.58 -0.76 10.16
N VAL A 228 -9.78 0.14 11.13
CA VAL A 228 -9.35 -0.04 12.53
C VAL A 228 -9.88 -1.34 13.17
N PRO A 229 -11.13 -1.77 12.94
CA PRO A 229 -11.62 -3.03 13.50
C PRO A 229 -10.79 -4.28 13.18
N TYR A 230 -9.98 -4.27 12.12
CA TYR A 230 -9.10 -5.39 11.76
C TYR A 230 -7.84 -5.53 12.63
N PHE A 231 -7.59 -4.60 13.54
CA PHE A 231 -6.67 -4.84 14.67
C PHE A 231 -7.32 -5.71 15.75
N GLY A 232 -8.66 -5.79 15.75
CA GLY A 232 -9.43 -6.40 16.83
C GLY A 232 -9.46 -5.52 18.08
N THR A 233 -9.58 -6.16 19.22
CA THR A 233 -9.45 -5.53 20.54
C THR A 233 -8.22 -6.10 21.25
N ILE A 234 -7.85 -5.52 22.39
CA ILE A 234 -6.73 -6.04 23.21
C ILE A 234 -6.97 -7.51 23.61
N GLU A 235 -8.22 -7.89 23.88
CA GLU A 235 -8.58 -9.26 24.27
C GLU A 235 -8.84 -10.20 23.08
N LYS A 236 -9.17 -9.64 21.94
CA LYS A 236 -9.53 -10.37 20.72
C LYS A 236 -8.75 -9.79 19.53
N THR A 237 -7.45 -10.01 19.57
CA THR A 237 -6.52 -9.49 18.54
C THR A 237 -6.77 -10.12 17.18
N GLU A 238 -6.64 -9.32 16.12
CA GLU A 238 -6.71 -9.73 14.72
C GLU A 238 -5.36 -9.48 14.02
N CYS A 239 -5.27 -8.62 13.01
CA CYS A 239 -3.99 -8.35 12.38
C CYS A 239 -3.01 -7.67 13.35
N HIS A 240 -1.72 -7.97 13.22
CA HIS A 240 -0.67 -7.25 13.94
C HIS A 240 -0.46 -5.86 13.35
N MET A 241 -0.61 -5.76 12.04
CA MET A 241 -0.36 -4.56 11.26
C MET A 241 -1.43 -4.38 10.19
N LEU A 242 -1.72 -3.13 9.84
CA LEU A 242 -2.62 -2.78 8.74
C LEU A 242 -1.99 -1.72 7.84
N TYR A 243 -2.39 -1.69 6.57
CA TYR A 243 -2.04 -0.60 5.66
C TYR A 243 -2.71 0.71 6.09
N ASN A 244 -1.96 1.81 6.10
CA ASN A 244 -2.49 3.15 6.37
C ASN A 244 -2.99 3.81 5.06
N VAL A 245 -4.00 3.19 4.46
CA VAL A 245 -4.56 3.59 3.17
C VAL A 245 -5.13 5.01 3.22
N THR A 246 -5.87 5.32 4.28
CA THR A 246 -6.53 6.63 4.42
C THR A 246 -5.53 7.75 4.53
N THR A 247 -4.47 7.60 5.33
CA THR A 247 -3.42 8.62 5.44
C THR A 247 -2.67 8.79 4.13
N MET A 248 -2.40 7.70 3.41
CA MET A 248 -1.81 7.74 2.08
C MET A 248 -2.67 8.58 1.11
N ALA A 249 -3.96 8.24 0.97
CA ALA A 249 -4.87 8.97 0.09
C ALA A 249 -5.04 10.44 0.52
N THR A 250 -5.14 10.70 1.83
CA THR A 250 -5.27 12.05 2.38
C THR A 250 -4.00 12.88 2.15
N THR A 251 -2.82 12.26 2.17
CA THR A 251 -1.56 12.95 1.84
C THR A 251 -1.58 13.45 0.39
N TRP A 252 -1.95 12.61 -0.57
CA TRP A 252 -2.09 13.04 -1.96
C TRP A 252 -3.20 14.06 -2.17
N HIS A 253 -4.34 13.90 -1.48
CA HIS A 253 -5.39 14.92 -1.43
C HIS A 253 -4.81 16.29 -1.01
N THR A 254 -3.99 16.31 0.06
CA THR A 254 -3.39 17.55 0.58
C THR A 254 -2.41 18.16 -0.42
N VAL A 255 -1.65 17.35 -1.17
CA VAL A 255 -0.80 17.86 -2.28
C VAL A 255 -1.64 18.60 -3.32
N ALA A 256 -2.79 18.05 -3.72
CA ALA A 256 -3.63 18.67 -4.74
C ALA A 256 -4.36 19.93 -4.23
N THR A 257 -4.87 19.88 -3.01
CA THR A 257 -5.70 20.96 -2.43
C THR A 257 -4.90 22.04 -1.72
N ARG A 258 -3.69 21.71 -1.26
CA ARG A 258 -2.86 22.57 -0.41
C ARG A 258 -3.54 22.96 0.91
N ASP A 259 -4.57 22.20 1.32
CA ASP A 259 -5.29 22.36 2.57
C ASP A 259 -5.08 21.14 3.46
N VAL A 260 -4.40 21.33 4.59
CA VAL A 260 -4.03 20.27 5.54
C VAL A 260 -5.17 19.87 6.48
N SER A 261 -6.34 20.49 6.39
CA SER A 261 -7.45 20.29 7.36
C SER A 261 -7.85 18.83 7.45
N LEU A 262 -8.04 18.15 6.31
CA LEU A 262 -8.38 16.72 6.29
C LEU A 262 -7.20 15.86 6.79
N LEU A 263 -5.96 16.20 6.42
CA LEU A 263 -4.77 15.47 6.87
C LEU A 263 -4.61 15.58 8.39
N LYS A 264 -4.76 16.79 8.93
CA LYS A 264 -4.72 17.01 10.38
C LYS A 264 -5.80 16.21 11.09
N HIS A 265 -7.04 16.26 10.60
CA HIS A 265 -8.15 15.46 11.14
C HIS A 265 -7.81 13.96 11.16
N GLN A 266 -7.27 13.42 10.07
CA GLN A 266 -6.85 12.02 9.99
C GLN A 266 -5.73 11.69 10.98
N LEU A 267 -4.74 12.56 11.13
CA LEU A 267 -3.64 12.39 12.08
C LEU A 267 -4.13 12.41 13.54
N ASP A 268 -5.08 13.29 13.87
CA ASP A 268 -5.69 13.37 15.20
C ASP A 268 -6.48 12.10 15.53
N ILE A 269 -7.18 11.50 14.54
CA ILE A 269 -7.82 10.18 14.70
C ILE A 269 -6.75 9.11 15.01
N LEU A 270 -5.68 9.04 14.22
CA LEU A 270 -4.60 8.06 14.45
C LEU A 270 -3.93 8.23 15.82
N ALA A 271 -3.74 9.47 16.25
CA ALA A 271 -3.15 9.79 17.57
C ALA A 271 -4.02 9.29 18.73
N SER A 272 -5.33 9.14 18.54
CA SER A 272 -6.26 8.64 19.55
C SER A 272 -6.30 7.11 19.67
N LEU A 273 -5.68 6.38 18.73
CA LEU A 273 -5.70 4.92 18.72
C LEU A 273 -4.68 4.33 19.70
N PRO A 274 -4.91 3.09 20.17
CA PRO A 274 -3.93 2.37 20.98
C PRO A 274 -2.58 2.24 20.28
N LYS A 275 -1.48 2.41 21.00
CA LYS A 275 -0.11 2.33 20.48
C LYS A 275 0.23 0.94 19.87
N GLN A 276 -0.48 -0.10 20.29
CA GLN A 276 -0.36 -1.47 19.74
C GLN A 276 -0.86 -1.59 18.30
N TYR A 277 -1.63 -0.62 17.81
CA TYR A 277 -2.16 -0.60 16.44
C TYR A 277 -1.08 -0.06 15.51
N ILE A 278 -0.33 -0.97 14.90
CA ILE A 278 0.82 -0.64 14.07
C ILE A 278 0.39 -0.52 12.61
N PHE A 279 0.54 0.67 12.05
CA PHE A 279 0.27 0.90 10.64
C PHE A 279 1.54 0.75 9.79
N GLN A 280 1.38 0.13 8.62
CA GLN A 280 2.34 0.24 7.54
C GLN A 280 2.00 1.50 6.73
N ASN A 281 2.90 2.48 6.78
CA ASN A 281 2.75 3.77 6.11
C ASN A 281 3.47 3.75 4.76
N TYR A 282 2.90 4.38 3.75
CA TYR A 282 3.47 4.43 2.41
C TYR A 282 2.88 5.61 1.62
N LEU A 283 3.60 6.12 0.63
CA LEU A 283 3.08 7.12 -0.31
C LEU A 283 2.35 6.45 -1.48
N ARG A 284 2.83 5.31 -1.92
CA ARG A 284 2.23 4.43 -2.92
C ARG A 284 2.71 3.00 -2.75
N CYS A 285 2.02 2.06 -3.37
CA CYS A 285 2.45 0.67 -3.46
C CYS A 285 2.38 0.17 -4.91
N HIS A 286 2.25 -1.12 -5.12
CA HIS A 286 2.05 -1.74 -6.43
C HIS A 286 0.63 -1.54 -6.98
N ASP A 287 -0.33 -1.24 -6.09
CA ASP A 287 -1.70 -0.95 -6.47
C ASP A 287 -1.92 0.53 -6.76
N ASP A 288 -3.08 0.81 -7.29
CA ASP A 288 -3.57 2.15 -7.53
C ASP A 288 -3.84 2.91 -6.22
N ILE A 289 -3.83 4.23 -6.32
CA ILE A 289 -4.24 5.14 -5.25
C ILE A 289 -5.74 5.39 -5.39
N GLY A 290 -6.52 4.78 -4.50
CA GLY A 290 -7.96 5.02 -4.40
C GLY A 290 -8.26 6.21 -3.48
N TRP A 291 -9.31 6.98 -3.80
CA TRP A 291 -9.73 8.14 -3.02
C TRP A 291 -10.63 7.74 -1.84
N GLY A 292 -10.12 6.86 -0.97
CA GLY A 292 -10.76 6.45 0.28
C GLY A 292 -10.62 7.51 1.38
N LEU A 293 -11.18 8.71 1.15
CA LEU A 293 -11.14 9.86 2.05
C LEU A 293 -12.31 9.84 3.03
N ASP A 294 -12.22 10.62 4.11
CA ASP A 294 -13.35 10.90 4.99
C ASP A 294 -14.32 11.91 4.33
N TYR A 295 -15.24 11.39 3.51
CA TYR A 295 -16.25 12.22 2.86
C TYR A 295 -17.31 12.77 3.83
N GLY A 296 -17.43 12.23 5.04
CA GLY A 296 -18.24 12.82 6.10
C GLY A 296 -17.68 14.18 6.51
N PHE A 297 -16.38 14.22 6.78
CA PHE A 297 -15.65 15.45 7.10
C PHE A 297 -15.65 16.44 5.92
N LEU A 298 -15.40 15.98 4.70
CA LEU A 298 -15.38 16.84 3.51
C LEU A 298 -16.74 17.46 3.21
N ARG A 299 -17.84 16.70 3.33
CA ARG A 299 -19.20 17.24 3.18
C ARG A 299 -19.53 18.30 4.23
N TYR A 300 -19.06 18.15 5.46
CA TYR A 300 -19.19 19.19 6.47
C TYR A 300 -18.50 20.50 6.06
N GLN A 301 -17.43 20.41 5.27
CA GLN A 301 -16.73 21.57 4.67
C GLN A 301 -17.36 22.05 3.34
N GLY A 302 -18.49 21.50 2.91
CA GLY A 302 -19.16 21.85 1.66
C GLY A 302 -18.55 21.24 0.40
N ILE A 303 -17.77 20.17 0.53
CA ILE A 303 -17.10 19.50 -0.60
C ILE A 303 -17.91 18.26 -0.99
N GLU A 304 -18.35 18.24 -2.27
CA GLU A 304 -19.10 17.14 -2.87
C GLU A 304 -18.17 16.04 -3.41
N GLU A 305 -18.47 14.80 -3.09
CA GLU A 305 -17.61 13.63 -3.32
C GLU A 305 -17.23 13.44 -4.79
N VAL A 306 -18.21 13.36 -5.70
CA VAL A 306 -17.97 13.06 -7.12
C VAL A 306 -17.18 14.17 -7.79
N ALA A 307 -17.57 15.43 -7.57
CA ALA A 307 -16.87 16.58 -8.12
C ALA A 307 -15.43 16.69 -7.59
N HIS A 308 -15.24 16.33 -6.31
CA HIS A 308 -13.92 16.37 -5.68
C HIS A 308 -13.00 15.26 -6.20
N LYS A 309 -13.49 14.03 -6.33
CA LYS A 309 -12.74 12.93 -6.96
C LYS A 309 -12.31 13.29 -8.38
N LYS A 310 -13.21 13.89 -9.17
CA LYS A 310 -12.88 14.37 -10.51
C LYS A 310 -11.77 15.43 -10.49
N TYR A 311 -11.83 16.38 -9.56
CA TYR A 311 -10.76 17.37 -9.38
C TYR A 311 -9.41 16.71 -9.12
N LEU A 312 -9.35 15.75 -8.17
CA LEU A 312 -8.13 15.03 -7.84
C LEU A 312 -7.58 14.24 -9.03
N ASN A 313 -8.46 13.57 -9.78
CA ASN A 313 -8.09 12.83 -10.98
C ASN A 313 -7.52 13.76 -12.05
N ASP A 314 -8.16 14.90 -12.32
CA ASP A 314 -7.70 15.88 -13.29
C ASP A 314 -6.37 16.54 -12.86
N PHE A 315 -6.20 16.79 -11.55
CA PHE A 315 -4.95 17.30 -11.00
C PHE A 315 -3.79 16.32 -11.24
N PHE A 316 -3.92 15.08 -10.81
CA PHE A 316 -2.80 14.14 -10.90
C PHE A 316 -2.55 13.56 -12.30
N THR A 317 -3.46 13.75 -13.24
CA THR A 317 -3.23 13.44 -14.67
C THR A 317 -2.71 14.63 -15.48
N GLY A 318 -2.43 15.76 -14.82
CA GLY A 318 -1.95 16.98 -15.49
C GLY A 318 -2.99 17.69 -16.33
N LYS A 319 -4.27 17.34 -16.21
CA LYS A 319 -5.38 17.99 -16.92
C LYS A 319 -5.83 19.29 -16.23
N TYR A 320 -5.59 19.39 -14.92
CA TYR A 320 -5.93 20.60 -14.16
C TYR A 320 -4.88 21.71 -14.42
N PRO A 321 -5.28 22.97 -14.61
CA PRO A 321 -4.35 24.08 -14.83
C PRO A 321 -3.31 24.18 -13.70
N ASN A 322 -2.05 24.36 -14.08
CA ASN A 322 -0.90 24.43 -13.18
C ASN A 322 -0.60 23.14 -12.39
N SER A 323 -1.15 22.01 -12.81
CA SER A 323 -0.66 20.71 -12.36
C SER A 323 0.41 20.21 -13.32
N PHE A 324 1.52 19.73 -12.76
CA PHE A 324 2.66 19.17 -13.50
C PHE A 324 2.82 17.67 -13.24
N SER A 325 1.78 17.06 -12.68
CA SER A 325 1.71 15.64 -12.39
C SER A 325 1.54 14.82 -13.67
N CYS A 326 2.11 13.63 -13.73
CA CYS A 326 2.09 12.73 -14.90
C CYS A 326 1.45 11.38 -14.56
N GLY A 327 0.36 11.36 -13.78
CA GLY A 327 -0.36 10.13 -13.45
C GLY A 327 -1.25 9.63 -14.59
N GLU A 328 -1.75 8.41 -14.44
CA GLU A 328 -2.74 7.79 -15.32
C GLU A 328 -3.88 7.19 -14.48
N LEU A 329 -5.10 7.16 -15.03
CA LEU A 329 -6.24 6.60 -14.33
C LEU A 329 -6.39 5.10 -14.62
N TYR A 330 -6.88 4.37 -13.63
CA TYR A 330 -7.24 2.98 -13.69
C TYR A 330 -8.70 2.81 -13.25
N ASN A 331 -9.44 1.92 -13.92
CA ASN A 331 -10.85 1.63 -13.65
C ASN A 331 -11.70 2.93 -13.61
N ASP A 332 -11.56 3.76 -14.64
CA ASP A 332 -12.22 5.06 -14.75
C ASP A 332 -13.72 4.90 -15.02
N ASP A 333 -14.53 5.18 -14.00
CA ASP A 333 -15.99 5.31 -14.11
C ASP A 333 -16.36 6.78 -14.04
N GLU A 334 -16.53 7.39 -15.21
CA GLU A 334 -16.86 8.82 -15.32
C GLU A 334 -18.15 9.20 -14.58
N SER A 335 -19.12 8.27 -14.46
CA SER A 335 -20.41 8.53 -13.81
C SER A 335 -20.27 8.68 -12.28
N LEU A 336 -19.32 7.99 -11.69
CA LEU A 336 -19.04 8.02 -10.26
C LEU A 336 -17.83 8.90 -9.90
N GLY A 337 -17.06 9.35 -10.90
CA GLY A 337 -15.75 9.97 -10.68
C GLY A 337 -14.76 9.05 -9.94
N ASP A 338 -15.03 7.75 -9.94
CA ASP A 338 -14.36 6.75 -9.10
C ASP A 338 -13.18 6.09 -9.83
N ALA A 339 -12.43 6.89 -10.57
CA ALA A 339 -11.16 6.45 -11.11
C ALA A 339 -10.09 6.41 -10.02
N ARG A 340 -9.15 5.51 -10.20
CA ARG A 340 -8.01 5.32 -9.29
C ARG A 340 -6.73 5.79 -9.96
N LEU A 341 -5.86 6.41 -9.19
CA LEU A 341 -4.65 7.04 -9.70
C LEU A 341 -3.48 6.06 -9.72
N CYS A 342 -2.75 6.02 -10.84
CA CYS A 342 -1.50 5.29 -11.01
C CYS A 342 -0.35 6.24 -11.36
N GLY A 343 0.82 6.03 -10.77
CA GLY A 343 2.01 6.80 -11.06
C GLY A 343 3.12 6.55 -10.03
N THR A 344 4.37 6.80 -10.40
CA THR A 344 5.49 6.83 -9.46
C THR A 344 5.48 8.13 -8.66
N THR A 345 6.05 8.16 -7.46
CA THR A 345 6.10 9.38 -6.63
C THR A 345 6.77 10.53 -7.39
N ALA A 346 7.89 10.27 -8.05
CA ALA A 346 8.59 11.27 -8.86
C ALA A 346 7.74 11.86 -10.01
N SER A 347 6.91 11.03 -10.66
CA SER A 347 6.03 11.47 -11.74
C SER A 347 4.82 12.23 -11.21
N LEU A 348 4.26 11.81 -10.09
CA LEU A 348 3.14 12.49 -9.43
C LEU A 348 3.56 13.84 -8.82
N CYS A 349 4.79 13.96 -8.32
CA CYS A 349 5.36 15.22 -7.83
C CYS A 349 5.80 16.18 -8.95
N GLY A 350 5.79 15.74 -10.22
CA GLY A 350 6.14 16.58 -11.37
C GLY A 350 7.61 16.52 -11.80
N ILE A 351 8.47 15.73 -11.13
CA ILE A 351 9.91 15.62 -11.51
C ILE A 351 10.05 15.17 -12.97
N GLU A 352 9.26 14.19 -13.39
CA GLU A 352 9.25 13.69 -14.78
C GLU A 352 8.86 14.77 -15.78
N TYR A 353 7.85 15.59 -15.46
CA TYR A 353 7.38 16.67 -16.31
C TYR A 353 8.47 17.71 -16.54
N TYR A 354 9.01 18.26 -15.44
CA TYR A 354 10.02 19.33 -15.51
C TYR A 354 11.36 18.84 -16.10
N ASP A 355 11.75 17.58 -15.89
CA ASP A 355 12.95 17.01 -16.53
C ASP A 355 12.79 16.93 -18.05
N LYS A 356 11.60 16.56 -18.55
CA LYS A 356 11.29 16.58 -19.99
C LYS A 356 11.33 18.00 -20.57
N GLN A 357 10.90 19.00 -19.81
CA GLN A 357 10.96 20.42 -20.20
C GLN A 357 12.35 21.04 -20.01
N LYS A 358 13.27 20.34 -19.34
CA LYS A 358 14.59 20.85 -18.95
C LYS A 358 14.53 22.10 -18.05
N ASP A 359 13.46 22.24 -17.31
CA ASP A 359 13.23 23.32 -16.34
C ASP A 359 13.91 22.98 -15.01
N LYS A 360 15.04 23.63 -14.74
CA LYS A 360 15.86 23.34 -13.55
C LYS A 360 15.19 23.77 -12.25
N ASP A 361 14.46 24.87 -12.27
CA ASP A 361 13.82 25.42 -11.08
C ASP A 361 12.58 24.55 -10.76
N GLY A 362 11.79 24.17 -11.77
CA GLY A 362 10.70 23.22 -11.62
C GLY A 362 11.16 21.85 -11.14
N ILE A 363 12.30 21.34 -11.64
CA ILE A 363 12.89 20.09 -11.15
C ILE A 363 13.22 20.21 -9.66
N GLN A 364 13.82 21.31 -9.22
CA GLN A 364 14.19 21.47 -7.81
C GLN A 364 12.94 21.54 -6.93
N SER A 365 11.94 22.33 -7.28
CA SER A 365 10.68 22.41 -6.54
C SER A 365 9.97 21.06 -6.44
N ALA A 366 9.96 20.27 -7.53
CA ALA A 366 9.37 18.93 -7.53
C ALA A 366 10.17 17.94 -6.68
N ILE A 367 11.51 18.05 -6.63
CA ILE A 367 12.36 17.26 -5.71
C ILE A 367 12.07 17.64 -4.26
N ASP A 368 11.91 18.92 -3.97
CA ASP A 368 11.64 19.41 -2.61
C ASP A 368 10.28 18.89 -2.12
N LEU A 369 9.26 18.86 -2.99
CA LEU A 369 7.97 18.22 -2.69
C LEU A 369 8.12 16.71 -2.43
N ASP A 370 8.82 15.99 -3.28
CA ASP A 370 9.07 14.54 -3.13
C ASP A 370 9.79 14.25 -1.80
N LEU A 371 10.81 15.01 -1.47
CA LEU A 371 11.55 14.87 -0.21
C LEU A 371 10.69 15.25 1.00
N MET A 372 9.87 16.29 0.91
CA MET A 372 8.94 16.69 1.96
C MET A 372 7.95 15.55 2.25
N LEU A 373 7.37 14.91 1.21
CA LEU A 373 6.46 13.79 1.37
C LEU A 373 7.14 12.57 1.99
N HIS A 374 8.37 12.24 1.60
CA HIS A 374 9.15 11.17 2.23
C HIS A 374 9.52 11.51 3.68
N GLY A 375 9.83 12.77 3.98
CA GLY A 375 10.08 13.23 5.36
C GLY A 375 8.83 13.10 6.23
N PHE A 376 7.67 13.45 5.70
CA PHE A 376 6.38 13.26 6.36
C PHE A 376 6.13 11.77 6.63
N LEU A 377 6.26 10.92 5.59
CA LEU A 377 6.13 9.46 5.71
C LEU A 377 7.03 8.89 6.82
N LEU A 378 8.31 9.28 6.82
CA LEU A 378 9.30 8.78 7.79
C LEU A 378 9.08 9.29 9.21
N SER A 379 8.27 10.31 9.44
CA SER A 379 7.92 10.80 10.78
C SER A 379 6.64 10.21 11.36
N LEU A 380 5.83 9.52 10.56
CA LEU A 380 4.63 8.85 11.03
C LEU A 380 4.95 7.72 12.02
N SER A 381 3.98 7.42 12.91
CA SER A 381 4.03 6.23 13.78
C SER A 381 3.77 4.97 12.96
N GLY A 382 4.48 3.89 13.28
CA GLY A 382 4.40 2.62 12.57
C GLY A 382 5.60 2.37 11.66
N ILE A 383 5.41 1.58 10.62
CA ILE A 383 6.48 1.12 9.72
C ILE A 383 6.37 1.85 8.39
N PRO A 384 7.31 2.77 8.05
CA PRO A 384 7.33 3.41 6.75
C PRO A 384 7.89 2.45 5.69
N VAL A 385 7.23 2.42 4.53
CA VAL A 385 7.64 1.63 3.36
C VAL A 385 7.77 2.54 2.16
N ILE A 386 8.93 2.49 1.52
CA ILE A 386 9.24 3.20 0.27
C ILE A 386 9.15 2.19 -0.87
N TYR A 387 8.36 2.50 -1.90
CA TYR A 387 8.26 1.63 -3.06
C TYR A 387 9.55 1.66 -3.87
N SER A 388 10.02 0.46 -4.25
CA SER A 388 11.30 0.30 -4.97
C SER A 388 11.36 1.16 -6.23
N GLY A 389 12.34 2.06 -6.28
CA GLY A 389 12.54 3.03 -7.35
C GLY A 389 12.21 4.46 -6.95
N ASP A 390 11.36 4.70 -5.93
CA ASP A 390 11.08 6.05 -5.46
C ASP A 390 12.33 6.71 -4.87
N GLU A 391 13.17 5.93 -4.19
CA GLU A 391 14.44 6.40 -3.62
C GLU A 391 15.45 6.91 -4.65
N ILE A 392 15.22 6.61 -5.93
CA ILE A 392 16.05 7.09 -7.05
C ILE A 392 15.26 7.93 -8.06
N ALA A 393 14.11 8.45 -7.67
CA ALA A 393 13.19 9.19 -8.54
C ALA A 393 12.94 8.45 -9.87
N GLN A 394 12.56 7.18 -9.81
CA GLN A 394 12.20 6.41 -11.00
C GLN A 394 10.89 6.95 -11.58
N TYR A 395 10.88 7.25 -12.89
CA TYR A 395 9.71 7.75 -13.61
C TYR A 395 8.75 6.64 -13.99
N ASN A 396 7.57 7.03 -14.41
CA ASN A 396 6.59 6.15 -15.02
C ASN A 396 7.17 5.34 -16.17
N ASP A 397 6.75 4.08 -16.25
CA ASP A 397 7.08 3.17 -17.36
C ASP A 397 5.96 3.20 -18.40
N TRP A 398 6.03 4.14 -19.33
CA TRP A 398 5.05 4.30 -20.40
C TRP A 398 5.11 3.16 -21.44
N GLU A 399 6.19 2.37 -21.46
CA GLU A 399 6.37 1.25 -22.41
C GLU A 399 5.43 0.07 -22.10
N TYR A 400 4.80 0.03 -20.90
CA TYR A 400 3.82 -1.01 -20.59
C TYR A 400 2.67 -1.06 -21.61
N LYS A 401 2.33 0.06 -22.25
CA LYS A 401 1.30 0.17 -23.31
C LYS A 401 1.63 -0.63 -24.57
N ASN A 402 2.90 -0.94 -24.77
CA ASN A 402 3.39 -1.73 -25.90
C ASN A 402 3.43 -3.25 -25.59
N ASP A 403 3.18 -3.64 -24.35
CA ASP A 403 3.13 -5.03 -23.91
C ASP A 403 1.66 -5.52 -23.92
N LYS A 404 1.36 -6.48 -24.79
CA LYS A 404 -0.01 -7.02 -24.96
C LYS A 404 -0.62 -7.62 -23.68
N TYR A 405 0.19 -7.98 -22.69
CA TYR A 405 -0.26 -8.55 -21.41
C TYR A 405 -0.44 -7.51 -20.32
N LYS A 406 0.05 -6.27 -20.53
CA LYS A 406 0.04 -5.21 -19.53
C LYS A 406 -0.79 -4.00 -19.96
N GLN A 407 -0.95 -3.78 -21.26
CA GLN A 407 -1.55 -2.55 -21.81
C GLN A 407 -2.97 -2.23 -21.31
N ALA A 408 -3.71 -3.25 -20.85
CA ALA A 408 -5.06 -3.08 -20.32
C ALA A 408 -5.11 -2.70 -18.82
N ASP A 409 -3.96 -2.68 -18.14
CA ASP A 409 -3.87 -2.40 -16.71
C ASP A 409 -2.89 -1.25 -16.45
N SER A 410 -3.42 -0.05 -16.20
CA SER A 410 -2.62 1.17 -15.95
C SER A 410 -1.71 1.08 -14.74
N ARG A 411 -1.91 0.13 -13.81
CA ARG A 411 -1.02 -0.08 -12.67
C ARG A 411 0.40 -0.43 -13.11
N TYR A 412 0.57 -1.00 -14.31
CA TYR A 412 1.91 -1.30 -14.84
C TYR A 412 2.74 -0.06 -15.14
N ILE A 413 2.15 1.13 -15.23
CA ILE A 413 2.89 2.39 -15.38
C ILE A 413 3.91 2.61 -14.24
N HIS A 414 3.57 2.17 -13.03
CA HIS A 414 4.42 2.31 -11.85
C HIS A 414 5.02 0.98 -11.33
N ARG A 415 4.76 -0.13 -12.02
CA ARG A 415 5.33 -1.45 -11.74
C ARG A 415 6.55 -1.79 -12.61
N GLY A 416 7.13 -0.78 -13.28
CA GLY A 416 8.30 -0.94 -14.14
C GLY A 416 9.49 -1.55 -13.40
N ALA A 417 10.32 -2.29 -14.11
CA ALA A 417 11.52 -2.91 -13.55
C ALA A 417 12.45 -1.86 -12.93
N PHE A 418 13.05 -2.18 -11.77
CA PHE A 418 13.99 -1.29 -11.11
C PHE A 418 15.17 -0.95 -12.01
N ASN A 419 15.41 0.33 -12.21
CA ASN A 419 16.42 0.83 -13.15
C ASN A 419 17.80 0.97 -12.51
N TRP A 420 18.59 -0.10 -12.50
CA TRP A 420 19.93 -0.15 -11.94
C TRP A 420 20.90 0.87 -12.56
N ARG A 421 20.69 1.27 -13.82
CA ARG A 421 21.49 2.32 -14.46
C ARG A 421 21.17 3.69 -13.84
N LYS A 422 19.89 3.99 -13.62
CA LYS A 422 19.47 5.19 -12.88
C LYS A 422 19.96 5.14 -11.44
N ALA A 423 19.85 4.01 -10.76
CA ALA A 423 20.36 3.84 -9.40
C ALA A 423 21.87 4.13 -9.29
N GLY A 424 22.65 3.82 -10.31
CA GLY A 424 24.07 4.19 -10.38
C GLY A 424 24.31 5.70 -10.32
N ARG A 425 23.38 6.50 -10.82
CA ARG A 425 23.48 7.97 -10.83
C ARG A 425 23.32 8.63 -9.45
N ARG A 426 22.87 7.90 -8.42
CA ARG A 426 22.82 8.39 -7.03
C ARG A 426 24.18 8.84 -6.49
N LYS A 427 25.27 8.43 -7.17
CA LYS A 427 26.66 8.79 -6.85
C LYS A 427 27.21 9.95 -7.70
N ILE A 428 26.38 10.52 -8.58
CA ILE A 428 26.77 11.62 -9.46
C ILE A 428 26.23 12.93 -8.86
N ASP A 429 27.11 13.83 -8.49
CA ASP A 429 26.72 15.11 -7.92
C ASP A 429 25.72 15.87 -8.81
N ASN A 430 24.74 16.50 -8.16
CA ASN A 430 23.65 17.26 -8.80
C ASN A 430 22.70 16.47 -9.72
N ALA A 431 22.87 15.16 -9.87
CA ALA A 431 21.87 14.35 -10.55
C ALA A 431 20.57 14.30 -9.73
N ILE A 432 19.40 14.25 -10.39
CA ILE A 432 18.09 14.10 -9.73
C ILE A 432 18.12 12.91 -8.77
N GLN A 433 18.63 11.76 -9.26
CA GLN A 433 18.76 10.54 -8.48
C GLN A 433 19.64 10.69 -7.24
N ALA A 434 20.69 11.52 -7.32
CA ALA A 434 21.57 11.79 -6.19
C ALA A 434 20.86 12.64 -5.13
N LYS A 435 20.17 13.71 -5.55
CA LYS A 435 19.45 14.60 -4.65
C LYS A 435 18.36 13.86 -3.87
N VAL A 436 17.52 13.10 -4.58
CA VAL A 436 16.42 12.34 -3.94
C VAL A 436 16.99 11.25 -3.03
N TYR A 437 17.93 10.42 -3.51
CA TYR A 437 18.52 9.34 -2.72
C TYR A 437 19.21 9.84 -1.46
N GLN A 438 20.03 10.90 -1.57
CA GLN A 438 20.75 11.46 -0.42
C GLN A 438 19.80 12.10 0.59
N GLY A 439 18.75 12.79 0.11
CA GLY A 439 17.72 13.37 0.96
C GLY A 439 16.98 12.32 1.77
N ILE A 440 16.45 11.28 1.10
CA ILE A 440 15.75 10.16 1.75
C ILE A 440 16.69 9.43 2.71
N SER A 441 17.88 9.05 2.27
CA SER A 441 18.86 8.34 3.11
C SER A 441 19.27 9.12 4.35
N LYS A 442 19.32 10.47 4.28
CA LYS A 442 19.56 11.31 5.44
C LYS A 442 18.41 11.21 6.44
N MET A 443 17.17 11.31 5.98
CA MET A 443 15.98 11.22 6.83
C MET A 443 15.82 9.82 7.46
N GLU A 444 16.10 8.77 6.71
CA GLU A 444 16.15 7.39 7.24
C GLU A 444 17.17 7.23 8.37
N LYS A 445 18.38 7.80 8.21
CA LYS A 445 19.39 7.78 9.27
C LYS A 445 18.95 8.54 10.51
N ILE A 446 18.29 9.69 10.35
CA ILE A 446 17.70 10.44 11.46
C ILE A 446 16.68 9.54 12.18
N ARG A 447 15.76 8.93 11.44
CA ARG A 447 14.76 8.03 12.03
C ARG A 447 15.39 6.87 12.80
N LEU A 448 16.48 6.29 12.31
CA LEU A 448 17.19 5.19 12.97
C LEU A 448 18.02 5.64 14.18
N GLN A 449 18.36 6.90 14.27
CA GLN A 449 19.25 7.45 15.32
C GLN A 449 18.49 7.84 16.59
N TYR A 450 17.22 8.24 16.50
CA TYR A 450 16.46 8.81 17.60
C TYR A 450 15.29 7.89 18.02
N ASP A 451 15.19 7.62 19.31
CA ASP A 451 14.15 6.75 19.88
C ASP A 451 12.74 7.34 19.77
N VAL A 452 12.65 8.64 19.60
CA VAL A 452 11.37 9.36 19.36
C VAL A 452 10.60 8.85 18.15
N PHE A 453 11.24 8.14 17.23
CA PHE A 453 10.58 7.52 16.08
C PHE A 453 10.11 6.08 16.33
N SER A 454 10.33 5.53 17.53
CA SER A 454 9.80 4.22 17.90
C SER A 454 8.27 4.21 17.93
N THR A 455 7.67 3.03 17.86
CA THR A 455 6.21 2.86 17.96
C THR A 455 5.65 3.23 19.33
N ASP A 456 6.49 3.23 20.36
CA ASP A 456 6.11 3.58 21.73
C ASP A 456 6.01 5.10 21.99
N ALA A 457 6.62 5.91 21.12
CA ALA A 457 6.54 7.36 21.21
C ALA A 457 5.09 7.85 20.98
N ASN A 458 4.70 8.87 21.70
CA ASN A 458 3.44 9.59 21.44
C ASN A 458 3.52 10.27 20.07
N ILE A 459 2.36 10.41 19.44
CA ILE A 459 2.21 11.16 18.20
C ILE A 459 0.99 12.08 18.35
N TYR A 460 1.14 13.33 17.95
CA TYR A 460 0.03 14.31 17.92
C TYR A 460 0.37 15.46 16.98
N THR A 461 -0.63 16.28 16.64
CA THR A 461 -0.43 17.48 15.82
C THR A 461 -0.45 18.74 16.67
N LEU A 462 0.29 19.78 16.21
CA LEU A 462 0.16 21.12 16.73
C LEU A 462 -0.62 22.01 15.75
N ASN A 463 -1.25 23.04 16.27
CA ASN A 463 -1.86 24.06 15.42
C ASN A 463 -0.76 24.96 14.83
N THR A 464 -0.80 25.15 13.52
CA THR A 464 0.13 26.02 12.80
C THR A 464 -0.49 27.38 12.44
N TRP A 465 -1.81 27.54 12.66
CA TRP A 465 -2.58 28.71 12.24
C TRP A 465 -2.47 29.02 10.74
N ASN A 466 -2.11 28.00 9.95
CA ASN A 466 -1.94 28.08 8.51
C ASN A 466 -2.53 26.83 7.86
N LYS A 467 -3.36 27.01 6.84
CA LYS A 467 -4.06 25.91 6.16
C LYS A 467 -3.16 25.05 5.27
N SER A 468 -1.98 25.54 4.91
CA SER A 468 -1.06 24.82 4.02
C SER A 468 0.07 24.12 4.77
N THR A 469 0.13 24.28 6.10
CA THR A 469 1.20 23.67 6.91
C THR A 469 0.65 22.75 7.98
N VAL A 470 1.29 21.62 8.20
CA VAL A 470 1.01 20.71 9.31
C VAL A 470 2.24 20.53 10.17
N ALA A 471 2.07 20.59 11.49
CA ALA A 471 3.10 20.26 12.47
C ALA A 471 2.77 18.95 13.16
N LEU A 472 3.65 17.96 13.02
CA LEU A 472 3.56 16.63 13.62
C LEU A 472 4.60 16.51 14.72
N VAL A 473 4.16 16.09 15.90
CA VAL A 473 5.04 15.85 17.04
C VAL A 473 5.18 14.37 17.31
N ARG A 474 6.42 13.96 17.59
CA ARG A 474 6.73 12.66 18.20
C ARG A 474 7.40 12.94 19.55
N GLU A 475 7.02 12.20 20.58
CA GLU A 475 7.47 12.51 21.93
C GLU A 475 7.63 11.23 22.78
N THR A 476 8.79 11.13 23.42
CA THR A 476 9.09 10.17 24.49
C THR A 476 9.34 10.94 25.80
N GLU A 477 9.71 10.25 26.87
CA GLU A 477 10.11 10.91 28.12
C GLU A 477 11.37 11.76 27.96
N ASN A 478 12.26 11.45 27.01
CA ASN A 478 13.59 12.04 26.88
C ASN A 478 13.77 12.87 25.61
N GLU A 479 12.93 12.67 24.60
CA GLU A 479 13.09 13.29 23.28
C GLU A 479 11.76 13.81 22.77
N LYS A 480 11.80 14.97 22.12
CA LYS A 480 10.70 15.54 21.35
C LYS A 480 11.20 15.91 19.96
N PHE A 481 10.49 15.44 18.95
CA PHE A 481 10.68 15.80 17.55
C PHE A 481 9.45 16.59 17.08
N ILE A 482 9.69 17.67 16.35
CA ILE A 482 8.66 18.48 15.69
C ILE A 482 8.99 18.51 14.19
N GLY A 483 8.13 17.90 13.38
CA GLY A 483 8.19 17.97 11.92
C GLY A 483 7.18 18.99 11.40
N ILE A 484 7.63 19.95 10.61
CA ILE A 484 6.77 20.97 9.98
C ILE A 484 6.83 20.75 8.48
N TYR A 485 5.65 20.57 7.87
CA TYR A 485 5.49 20.21 6.46
C TYR A 485 4.65 21.27 5.77
N ASN A 486 5.22 21.92 4.77
CA ASN A 486 4.56 22.94 3.97
C ASN A 486 4.09 22.32 2.65
N PHE A 487 2.78 22.25 2.44
CA PHE A 487 2.14 21.75 1.22
C PHE A 487 1.87 22.85 0.18
N SER A 488 2.21 24.10 0.48
CA SER A 488 2.13 25.22 -0.46
C SER A 488 3.36 25.26 -1.39
N GLU A 489 3.24 25.93 -2.53
CA GLU A 489 4.35 26.24 -3.42
C GLU A 489 5.14 27.50 -2.97
N TYR A 490 4.67 28.13 -1.90
CA TYR A 490 5.22 29.40 -1.40
C TYR A 490 5.86 29.21 -0.02
N GLU A 491 6.71 30.14 0.34
CA GLU A 491 7.14 30.27 1.73
C GLU A 491 5.94 30.63 2.59
N GLU A 492 5.72 29.85 3.64
CA GLU A 492 4.58 29.99 4.53
C GLU A 492 5.03 30.27 5.96
N MET A 493 4.23 31.04 6.68
CA MET A 493 4.45 31.27 8.10
C MET A 493 3.61 30.30 8.90
N ALA A 494 4.26 29.48 9.72
CA ALA A 494 3.62 28.61 10.70
C ALA A 494 3.88 29.13 12.12
N TRP A 495 2.82 29.24 12.92
CA TRP A 495 2.91 29.55 14.33
C TRP A 495 2.67 28.29 15.14
N ILE A 496 3.61 27.97 16.03
CA ILE A 496 3.51 26.77 16.86
C ILE A 496 3.51 27.20 18.32
N ASP A 497 2.49 26.81 19.06
CA ASP A 497 2.43 26.99 20.51
C ASP A 497 3.17 25.82 21.18
N GLU A 498 4.46 26.02 21.38
CA GLU A 498 5.35 25.04 21.99
C GLU A 498 6.27 25.74 23.01
N GLN A 499 6.83 24.95 23.93
CA GLN A 499 7.68 25.48 25.00
C GLN A 499 8.93 26.18 24.47
N ASP A 500 9.31 27.28 25.11
CA ASP A 500 10.58 27.94 24.87
C ASP A 500 11.73 26.97 25.14
N GLY A 501 12.69 26.93 24.25
CA GLY A 501 13.81 26.00 24.39
C GLY A 501 14.87 26.13 23.30
N LEU A 502 15.87 25.29 23.41
CA LEU A 502 16.89 25.11 22.40
C LEU A 502 16.51 23.93 21.52
N TYR A 503 16.31 24.21 20.24
CA TYR A 503 15.95 23.21 19.23
C TYR A 503 17.09 22.97 18.28
N LYS A 504 17.35 21.68 17.99
CA LYS A 504 18.35 21.26 17.01
C LYS A 504 17.68 21.01 15.66
N GLU A 505 18.14 21.74 14.66
CA GLU A 505 17.72 21.51 13.28
C GLU A 505 18.41 20.26 12.72
N LEU A 506 17.65 19.33 12.10
CA LEU A 506 18.17 18.03 11.68
C LEU A 506 18.44 17.91 10.17
N LEU A 507 17.76 18.72 9.34
CA LEU A 507 17.79 18.55 7.88
C LEU A 507 18.76 19.50 7.19
N THR A 508 18.94 20.71 7.67
CA THR A 508 19.87 21.68 7.10
C THR A 508 21.15 21.75 7.93
N LYS A 509 22.11 22.54 7.52
CA LYS A 509 23.31 22.83 8.30
C LYS A 509 23.15 24.12 9.10
N GLN A 510 21.93 24.60 9.28
CA GLN A 510 21.68 25.77 10.09
C GLN A 510 22.04 25.48 11.55
N LYS A 511 22.44 26.52 12.26
CA LYS A 511 22.76 26.42 13.68
C LYS A 511 21.47 26.13 14.47
N ASP A 512 21.61 25.39 15.56
CA ASP A 512 20.56 25.26 16.56
C ASP A 512 19.99 26.63 16.92
N PHE A 513 18.69 26.72 17.06
CA PHE A 513 18.03 27.98 17.34
C PHE A 513 17.31 27.95 18.69
N LYS A 514 17.35 29.09 19.37
CA LYS A 514 16.60 29.30 20.59
C LYS A 514 15.21 29.82 20.23
N ALA A 515 14.17 29.10 20.58
CA ALA A 515 12.81 29.55 20.38
C ALA A 515 12.29 30.28 21.62
N SER A 516 11.77 31.48 21.43
CA SER A 516 10.89 32.18 22.37
C SER A 516 9.62 32.57 21.60
N GLY A 517 8.55 31.81 21.75
CA GLY A 517 7.39 31.89 20.86
C GLY A 517 7.80 31.54 19.42
N LEU A 518 7.81 30.26 19.09
CA LEU A 518 8.37 29.74 17.82
C LEU A 518 7.68 30.39 16.62
N LYS A 519 8.39 31.26 15.94
CA LYS A 519 8.06 31.81 14.63
C LYS A 519 8.97 31.13 13.62
N LEU A 520 8.43 30.17 12.88
CA LEU A 520 9.15 29.45 11.83
C LEU A 520 8.72 29.92 10.46
#